data_189b6e0afa0b7516674678e6aec2ca44
#
_entry.id   189b6e0afa0b7516674678e6aec2ca44
#
_cell.length_a   1.000
_cell.length_b   1.000
_cell.length_c   1.000
_cell.angle_alpha   90.00
_cell.angle_beta   90.00
_cell.angle_gamma   90.00
#
_symmetry.space_group_name_H-M   'P 1'
#
loop_
_entity.id
_entity.type
_entity.pdbx_description
1 polymer ?
#
loop_
_entity_poly.entity_id
_entity_poly.type
_entity_poly.pdbx_seq_one_letter_code
_entity_poly.pdbx_strand_id
1 'polypeptide(L)'
;AFLKEDDARLAVLVSSIEESGEGESEKTYTRAERVMLYDSRLNVAGEIPLEGELCTALGAEDGRLYLFIDKNMEIYEEKDGSWQNTGTRKLRHQVTQCHITDLDGDGVKEYILTDGMDLYVYHAVNDSFRKLWSTHVGVENFYGPLMSGDMNGDGVQEIYACDTTATTIRYILTEKGLKTANEDIQYGQCIYPCDFDGNGREDYWFVADNEDRRGQLYLAAEE
;
A
#
# COMPACT_ATOMS: atom_id res chain seq x y z
N ALA A 1 1.00 6.36 -4.99
CA ALA A 1 0.56 5.27 -5.86
C ALA A 1 0.90 5.59 -7.31
N PHE A 2 1.31 4.60 -8.09
CA PHE A 2 1.62 4.74 -9.53
C PHE A 2 0.41 4.29 -10.35
N LEU A 3 0.06 5.05 -11.40
CA LEU A 3 -1.19 4.88 -12.14
C LEU A 3 -1.07 4.10 -13.45
N LYS A 4 0.09 4.12 -14.11
CA LYS A 4 0.31 3.45 -15.40
C LYS A 4 1.79 3.13 -15.61
N GLU A 5 2.08 2.01 -16.25
CA GLU A 5 3.44 1.61 -16.61
C GLU A 5 4.03 2.48 -17.74
N ASP A 6 3.25 2.76 -18.80
CA ASP A 6 3.73 3.50 -19.99
C ASP A 6 3.68 5.04 -19.83
N ASP A 7 2.88 5.57 -18.92
CA ASP A 7 2.76 6.99 -18.60
C ASP A 7 2.77 7.11 -17.08
N ALA A 8 3.95 6.89 -16.50
CA ALA A 8 4.14 6.85 -15.05
C ALA A 8 3.59 8.12 -14.41
N ARG A 9 2.50 7.99 -13.67
CA ARG A 9 1.88 9.05 -12.90
C ARG A 9 1.94 8.73 -11.42
N LEU A 10 2.33 9.72 -10.64
CA LEU A 10 2.39 9.63 -9.19
C LEU A 10 1.17 10.33 -8.57
N ALA A 11 0.39 9.60 -7.79
CA ALA A 11 -0.65 10.18 -6.96
C ALA A 11 -0.15 10.38 -5.52
N VAL A 12 -0.31 11.59 -5.00
CA VAL A 12 0.12 11.99 -3.67
C VAL A 12 -1.06 12.56 -2.89
N LEU A 13 -1.36 11.97 -1.74
CA LEU A 13 -2.33 12.52 -0.80
C LEU A 13 -1.71 13.69 -0.06
N VAL A 14 -2.33 14.86 -0.18
CA VAL A 14 -1.95 16.07 0.54
C VAL A 14 -2.90 16.26 1.72
N SER A 15 -2.34 16.38 2.89
CA SER A 15 -3.10 16.54 4.13
C SER A 15 -2.57 17.72 4.93
N SER A 16 -3.46 18.41 5.64
CA SER A 16 -3.11 19.38 6.67
C SER A 16 -3.21 18.76 8.07
N ILE A 17 -2.44 19.31 8.99
CA ILE A 17 -2.50 18.98 10.40
C ILE A 17 -3.19 20.15 11.11
N GLU A 18 -4.31 19.87 11.76
CA GLU A 18 -5.00 20.83 12.61
C GLU A 18 -4.79 20.47 14.08
N GLU A 19 -4.36 21.44 14.85
CA GLU A 19 -4.25 21.33 16.31
C GLU A 19 -5.46 22.02 16.95
N SER A 20 -6.16 21.33 17.82
CA SER A 20 -7.28 21.89 18.55
C SER A 20 -7.18 21.61 20.03
N GLY A 21 -7.46 22.64 20.86
CA GLY A 21 -7.37 22.58 22.31
C GLY A 21 -6.19 23.38 22.86
N GLU A 22 -6.16 23.53 24.18
CA GLU A 22 -5.08 24.20 24.91
C GLU A 22 -4.53 23.27 26.01
N GLY A 23 -3.21 23.20 26.15
CA GLY A 23 -2.52 22.45 27.18
C GLY A 23 -2.69 20.93 27.05
N GLU A 24 -2.96 20.23 28.15
CA GLU A 24 -3.03 18.75 28.19
C GLU A 24 -4.21 18.15 27.36
N SER A 25 -5.10 18.99 26.86
CA SER A 25 -6.23 18.57 26.01
C SER A 25 -6.01 18.84 24.51
N GLU A 26 -4.80 19.21 24.12
CA GLU A 26 -4.44 19.40 22.72
C GLU A 26 -4.61 18.10 21.91
N LYS A 27 -5.36 18.19 20.82
CA LYS A 27 -5.59 17.08 19.89
C LYS A 27 -5.16 17.49 18.49
N THR A 28 -4.43 16.61 17.87
CA THR A 28 -3.98 16.77 16.48
C THR A 28 -4.89 15.96 15.55
N TYR A 29 -5.39 16.60 14.53
CA TYR A 29 -6.22 15.97 13.51
C TYR A 29 -5.55 16.11 12.14
N THR A 30 -5.50 15.02 11.39
CA THR A 30 -5.06 15.05 10.00
C THR A 30 -6.29 15.10 9.10
N ARG A 31 -6.36 16.11 8.24
CA ARG A 31 -7.41 16.24 7.22
C ARG A 31 -6.81 16.13 5.85
N ALA A 32 -7.37 15.26 5.02
CA ALA A 32 -7.03 15.19 3.62
C ALA A 32 -7.61 16.39 2.89
N GLU A 33 -6.79 17.11 2.14
CA GLU A 33 -7.21 18.27 1.36
C GLU A 33 -7.49 17.89 -0.09
N ARG A 34 -6.58 17.13 -0.68
CA ARG A 34 -6.63 16.74 -2.09
C ARG A 34 -5.68 15.61 -2.41
N VAL A 35 -5.90 14.96 -3.55
CA VAL A 35 -4.90 14.13 -4.20
C VAL A 35 -4.28 14.91 -5.33
N MET A 36 -2.96 15.07 -5.31
CA MET A 36 -2.18 15.67 -6.39
C MET A 36 -1.69 14.58 -7.32
N LEU A 37 -1.80 14.83 -8.61
CA LEU A 37 -1.34 13.93 -9.66
C LEU A 37 -0.17 14.56 -10.40
N TYR A 38 0.89 13.81 -10.56
CA TYR A 38 2.11 14.24 -11.24
C TYR A 38 2.43 13.34 -12.43
N ASP A 39 2.93 13.93 -13.50
CA ASP A 39 3.46 13.19 -14.65
C ASP A 39 4.84 12.59 -14.32
N SER A 40 5.43 11.84 -15.28
CA SER A 40 6.75 11.23 -15.16
C SER A 40 7.90 12.24 -14.98
N ARG A 41 7.66 13.55 -15.23
CA ARG A 41 8.59 14.64 -15.02
C ARG A 41 8.31 15.44 -13.75
N LEU A 42 7.39 14.96 -12.93
CA LEU A 42 6.92 15.61 -11.71
C LEU A 42 6.22 16.96 -11.93
N ASN A 43 5.68 17.21 -13.12
CA ASN A 43 4.76 18.33 -13.30
C ASN A 43 3.37 17.94 -12.81
N VAL A 44 2.65 18.94 -12.29
CA VAL A 44 1.24 18.72 -11.89
C VAL A 44 0.41 18.40 -13.12
N ALA A 45 -0.19 17.20 -13.12
CA ALA A 45 -1.05 16.69 -14.19
C ALA A 45 -2.56 16.79 -13.84
N GLY A 46 -2.88 16.98 -12.56
CA GLY A 46 -4.26 17.11 -12.10
C GLY A 46 -4.38 17.12 -10.59
N GLU A 47 -5.60 17.31 -10.11
CA GLU A 47 -5.93 17.20 -8.70
C GLU A 47 -7.36 16.66 -8.49
N ILE A 48 -7.57 16.03 -7.34
CA ILE A 48 -8.87 15.60 -6.85
C ILE A 48 -9.08 16.27 -5.48
N PRO A 49 -9.99 17.24 -5.35
CA PRO A 49 -10.27 17.87 -4.07
C PRO A 49 -11.03 16.89 -3.15
N LEU A 50 -10.70 16.87 -1.86
CA LEU A 50 -11.29 15.98 -0.85
C LEU A 50 -12.12 16.73 0.20
N GLU A 51 -12.17 18.05 0.15
CA GLU A 51 -13.01 18.91 0.99
C GLU A 51 -12.92 18.62 2.51
N GLY A 52 -11.76 18.14 2.98
CA GLY A 52 -11.55 17.82 4.39
C GLY A 52 -12.08 16.45 4.83
N GLU A 53 -12.40 15.58 3.88
CA GLU A 53 -12.77 14.18 4.17
C GLU A 53 -11.59 13.38 4.75
N LEU A 54 -11.90 12.36 5.52
CA LEU A 54 -10.88 11.47 6.09
C LEU A 54 -10.44 10.44 5.06
N CYS A 55 -9.52 10.81 4.17
CA CYS A 55 -8.85 9.88 3.27
C CYS A 55 -7.59 9.33 3.95
N THR A 56 -7.52 8.03 4.12
CA THR A 56 -6.46 7.36 4.90
C THR A 56 -5.49 6.57 4.05
N ALA A 57 -5.89 6.16 2.85
CA ALA A 57 -5.04 5.40 1.95
C ALA A 57 -5.37 5.67 0.48
N LEU A 58 -4.38 5.42 -0.38
CA LEU A 58 -4.50 5.45 -1.83
C LEU A 58 -4.04 4.12 -2.42
N GLY A 59 -4.77 3.64 -3.43
CA GLY A 59 -4.35 2.58 -4.34
C GLY A 59 -4.38 3.05 -5.78
N ALA A 60 -3.65 2.39 -6.66
CA ALA A 60 -3.70 2.66 -8.10
C ALA A 60 -3.53 1.38 -8.90
N GLU A 61 -4.30 1.25 -9.98
CA GLU A 61 -4.25 0.13 -10.90
C GLU A 61 -4.85 0.54 -12.24
N ASP A 62 -4.16 0.22 -13.34
CA ASP A 62 -4.65 0.35 -14.71
C ASP A 62 -5.34 1.69 -15.05
N GLY A 63 -4.75 2.79 -14.56
CA GLY A 63 -5.28 4.13 -14.77
C GLY A 63 -6.45 4.52 -13.88
N ARG A 64 -6.77 3.70 -12.88
CA ARG A 64 -7.73 3.99 -11.80
C ARG A 64 -7.03 4.38 -10.53
N LEU A 65 -7.67 5.28 -9.78
CA LEU A 65 -7.32 5.59 -8.41
C LEU A 65 -8.40 5.07 -7.47
N TYR A 66 -7.96 4.51 -6.37
CA TYR A 66 -8.80 4.05 -5.28
C TYR A 66 -8.50 4.90 -4.05
N LEU A 67 -9.47 5.69 -3.62
CA LEU A 67 -9.38 6.52 -2.43
C LEU A 67 -10.16 5.85 -1.30
N PHE A 68 -9.49 5.65 -0.17
CA PHE A 68 -10.13 5.06 1.01
C PHE A 68 -10.53 6.18 1.96
N ILE A 69 -11.84 6.51 1.94
CA ILE A 69 -12.44 7.60 2.69
C ILE A 69 -13.41 6.99 3.71
N ASP A 70 -13.11 7.14 5.00
CA ASP A 70 -13.80 6.45 6.08
C ASP A 70 -13.82 4.93 5.86
N LYS A 71 -15.03 4.38 5.64
CA LYS A 71 -15.26 2.96 5.31
C LYS A 71 -15.69 2.76 3.86
N ASN A 72 -15.36 3.68 3.00
CA ASN A 72 -15.66 3.58 1.57
C ASN A 72 -14.37 3.49 0.76
N MET A 73 -14.42 2.73 -0.30
CA MET A 73 -13.45 2.77 -1.39
C MET A 73 -14.10 3.49 -2.57
N GLU A 74 -13.63 4.67 -2.88
CA GLU A 74 -14.05 5.45 -4.04
C GLU A 74 -13.13 5.20 -5.21
N ILE A 75 -13.72 5.05 -6.40
CA ILE A 75 -12.99 4.70 -7.63
C ILE A 75 -13.02 5.92 -8.54
N TYR A 76 -11.85 6.43 -8.88
CA TYR A 76 -11.68 7.56 -9.78
C TYR A 76 -11.03 7.13 -11.08
N GLU A 77 -11.55 7.65 -12.20
CA GLU A 77 -11.00 7.50 -13.55
C GLU A 77 -10.87 8.86 -14.21
N GLU A 78 -9.85 9.00 -15.06
CA GLU A 78 -9.71 10.20 -15.87
C GLU A 78 -10.67 10.13 -17.06
N LYS A 79 -11.58 11.12 -17.17
CA LYS A 79 -12.52 11.30 -18.26
C LYS A 79 -12.48 12.74 -18.76
N ASP A 80 -12.27 12.91 -20.04
CA ASP A 80 -12.22 14.23 -20.67
C ASP A 80 -11.25 15.23 -20.00
N GLY A 81 -10.08 14.71 -19.52
CA GLY A 81 -9.06 15.50 -18.86
C GLY A 81 -9.36 15.88 -17.41
N SER A 82 -10.37 15.28 -16.80
CA SER A 82 -10.71 15.47 -15.38
C SER A 82 -10.89 14.13 -14.67
N TRP A 83 -10.53 14.08 -13.40
CA TRP A 83 -10.73 12.91 -12.55
C TRP A 83 -12.14 12.90 -11.98
N GLN A 84 -12.87 11.81 -12.20
CA GLN A 84 -14.27 11.68 -11.80
C GLN A 84 -14.47 10.40 -11.00
N ASN A 85 -15.24 10.49 -9.92
CA ASN A 85 -15.70 9.34 -9.17
C ASN A 85 -16.64 8.51 -10.07
N THR A 86 -16.23 7.29 -10.38
CA THR A 86 -16.98 6.35 -11.23
C THR A 86 -17.67 5.26 -10.43
N GLY A 87 -17.39 5.18 -9.12
CA GLY A 87 -18.01 4.20 -8.25
C GLY A 87 -17.57 4.30 -6.81
N THR A 88 -18.43 3.84 -5.90
CA THR A 88 -18.12 3.77 -4.47
C THR A 88 -18.50 2.40 -3.93
N ARG A 89 -17.61 1.80 -3.14
CA ARG A 89 -17.84 0.51 -2.50
C ARG A 89 -17.70 0.64 -1.00
N LYS A 90 -18.71 0.17 -0.27
CA LYS A 90 -18.67 0.15 1.19
C LYS A 90 -17.83 -1.00 1.69
N LEU A 91 -16.88 -0.71 2.56
CA LEU A 91 -16.04 -1.67 3.27
C LEU A 91 -16.55 -1.91 4.69
N ARG A 92 -16.09 -2.98 5.32
CA ARG A 92 -16.41 -3.27 6.72
C ARG A 92 -15.52 -2.50 7.70
N HIS A 93 -14.29 -2.19 7.27
CA HIS A 93 -13.24 -1.60 8.07
C HIS A 93 -12.74 -0.32 7.40
N GLN A 94 -12.19 0.59 8.18
CA GLN A 94 -11.43 1.71 7.67
C GLN A 94 -10.09 1.16 7.18
N VAL A 95 -9.64 1.59 6.01
CA VAL A 95 -8.37 1.13 5.44
C VAL A 95 -7.31 2.20 5.71
N THR A 96 -6.19 1.78 6.29
CA THR A 96 -5.05 2.68 6.58
C THR A 96 -3.93 2.54 5.56
N GLN A 97 -3.85 1.40 4.87
CA GLN A 97 -2.90 1.18 3.78
C GLN A 97 -3.50 0.26 2.73
N CYS A 98 -3.10 0.47 1.48
CA CYS A 98 -3.50 -0.33 0.34
C CYS A 98 -2.28 -0.62 -0.54
N HIS A 99 -2.15 -1.88 -0.95
CA HIS A 99 -1.22 -2.33 -1.98
C HIS A 99 -1.99 -3.21 -2.97
N ILE A 100 -1.75 -3.01 -4.28
CA ILE A 100 -2.46 -3.73 -5.34
C ILE A 100 -1.41 -4.42 -6.20
N THR A 101 -1.51 -5.74 -6.32
CA THR A 101 -0.58 -6.57 -7.07
C THR A 101 -1.25 -7.87 -7.47
N ASP A 102 -0.71 -8.54 -8.49
CA ASP A 102 -1.01 -9.94 -8.79
C ASP A 102 -0.21 -10.82 -7.83
N LEU A 103 -0.87 -11.22 -6.75
CA LEU A 103 -0.21 -11.88 -5.61
C LEU A 103 0.13 -13.35 -5.90
N ASP A 104 -0.69 -14.05 -6.69
CA ASP A 104 -0.56 -15.48 -6.96
C ASP A 104 -0.15 -15.80 -8.40
N GLY A 105 0.11 -14.77 -9.23
CA GLY A 105 0.60 -14.91 -10.59
C GLY A 105 -0.48 -15.38 -11.58
N ASP A 106 -1.77 -15.24 -11.27
CA ASP A 106 -2.88 -15.67 -12.12
C ASP A 106 -3.30 -14.62 -13.17
N GLY A 107 -2.67 -13.44 -13.14
CA GLY A 107 -2.94 -12.30 -14.03
C GLY A 107 -4.08 -11.40 -13.54
N VAL A 108 -4.68 -11.69 -12.40
CA VAL A 108 -5.70 -10.85 -11.77
C VAL A 108 -5.14 -10.28 -10.48
N LYS A 109 -5.29 -8.97 -10.30
CA LYS A 109 -4.68 -8.29 -9.14
C LYS A 109 -5.53 -8.43 -7.88
N GLU A 110 -4.85 -8.68 -6.78
CA GLU A 110 -5.39 -8.64 -5.43
C GLU A 110 -5.19 -7.27 -4.81
N TYR A 111 -6.15 -6.92 -3.97
CA TYR A 111 -6.12 -5.72 -3.13
C TYR A 111 -5.74 -6.14 -1.71
N ILE A 112 -4.53 -5.80 -1.31
CA ILE A 112 -4.00 -6.05 0.01
C ILE A 112 -4.27 -4.81 0.85
N LEU A 113 -5.12 -4.94 1.86
CA LEU A 113 -5.59 -3.85 2.69
C LEU A 113 -5.28 -4.11 4.15
N THR A 114 -5.06 -3.06 4.93
CA THR A 114 -4.98 -3.16 6.39
C THR A 114 -5.81 -2.05 7.05
N ASP A 115 -6.40 -2.35 8.21
CA ASP A 115 -7.02 -1.35 9.10
C ASP A 115 -6.08 -0.94 10.24
N GLY A 116 -4.81 -1.34 10.17
CA GLY A 116 -3.78 -1.12 11.16
C GLY A 116 -3.58 -2.32 12.11
N MET A 117 -4.57 -3.20 12.27
CA MET A 117 -4.50 -4.38 13.15
C MET A 117 -4.61 -5.69 12.37
N ASP A 118 -5.44 -5.70 11.34
CA ASP A 118 -5.72 -6.86 10.52
C ASP A 118 -5.26 -6.62 9.08
N LEU A 119 -4.81 -7.70 8.43
CA LEU A 119 -4.48 -7.73 7.01
C LEU A 119 -5.59 -8.46 6.26
N TYR A 120 -6.04 -7.87 5.17
CA TYR A 120 -7.10 -8.40 4.31
C TYR A 120 -6.63 -8.51 2.88
N VAL A 121 -6.94 -9.61 2.21
CA VAL A 121 -6.74 -9.79 0.77
C VAL A 121 -8.10 -9.88 0.09
N TYR A 122 -8.32 -9.02 -0.88
CA TYR A 122 -9.52 -8.99 -1.69
C TYR A 122 -9.21 -9.23 -3.16
N HIS A 123 -10.13 -9.86 -3.83
CA HIS A 123 -10.09 -10.08 -5.28
C HIS A 123 -11.26 -9.32 -5.92
N ALA A 124 -10.99 -8.55 -6.96
CA ALA A 124 -12.00 -7.84 -7.73
C ALA A 124 -12.32 -8.62 -9.01
N VAL A 125 -13.45 -9.35 -9.02
CA VAL A 125 -13.91 -10.10 -10.18
C VAL A 125 -15.31 -9.65 -10.55
N ASN A 126 -15.51 -9.26 -11.82
CA ASN A 126 -16.82 -8.91 -12.38
C ASN A 126 -17.61 -7.95 -11.49
N ASP A 127 -17.01 -6.83 -11.12
CA ASP A 127 -17.57 -5.81 -10.20
C ASP A 127 -17.83 -6.31 -8.76
N SER A 128 -17.49 -7.54 -8.44
CA SER A 128 -17.55 -8.09 -7.09
C SER A 128 -16.21 -7.92 -6.39
N PHE A 129 -16.22 -7.25 -5.25
CA PHE A 129 -15.06 -7.10 -4.37
C PHE A 129 -15.16 -8.11 -3.23
N ARG A 130 -14.55 -9.27 -3.41
CA ARG A 130 -14.68 -10.39 -2.49
C ARG A 130 -13.44 -10.56 -1.64
N LYS A 131 -13.62 -10.57 -0.32
CA LYS A 131 -12.54 -10.93 0.59
C LYS A 131 -12.16 -12.40 0.41
N LEU A 132 -10.91 -12.66 0.07
CA LEU A 132 -10.33 -14.00 0.00
C LEU A 132 -9.85 -14.44 1.37
N TRP A 133 -8.98 -13.64 1.98
CA TRP A 133 -8.30 -13.98 3.22
C TRP A 133 -8.27 -12.80 4.19
N SER A 134 -8.11 -13.11 5.46
CA SER A 134 -7.72 -12.13 6.48
C SER A 134 -6.90 -12.81 7.55
N THR A 135 -5.96 -12.09 8.14
CA THR A 135 -5.22 -12.54 9.31
C THR A 135 -5.18 -11.43 10.34
N HIS A 136 -5.29 -11.80 11.59
CA HIS A 136 -5.06 -10.89 12.71
C HIS A 136 -3.56 -10.94 13.02
N VAL A 137 -2.91 -9.81 12.95
CA VAL A 137 -1.45 -9.75 13.08
C VAL A 137 -1.01 -9.74 14.54
N GLY A 138 -1.92 -9.39 15.45
CA GLY A 138 -1.65 -9.43 16.89
C GLY A 138 -0.67 -8.35 17.38
N VAL A 139 -0.34 -7.39 16.52
CA VAL A 139 0.52 -6.25 16.82
C VAL A 139 -0.30 -4.98 16.86
N GLU A 140 0.16 -4.00 17.63
CA GLU A 140 -0.65 -2.85 17.95
C GLU A 140 -0.94 -1.92 16.76
N ASN A 141 -0.12 -1.91 15.70
CA ASN A 141 -0.40 -1.21 14.43
C ASN A 141 0.67 -1.51 13.38
N PHE A 142 0.31 -1.47 12.09
CA PHE A 142 1.28 -1.40 10.99
C PHE A 142 1.80 0.03 10.83
N TYR A 143 3.10 0.18 10.84
CA TYR A 143 3.77 1.49 10.79
C TYR A 143 4.37 1.81 9.43
N GLY A 144 5.02 0.84 8.81
CA GLY A 144 5.68 0.98 7.52
C GLY A 144 4.73 0.73 6.34
N PRO A 145 5.20 0.92 5.11
CA PRO A 145 4.42 0.62 3.92
C PRO A 145 4.11 -0.87 3.81
N LEU A 146 2.95 -1.16 3.26
CA LEU A 146 2.56 -2.48 2.84
C LEU A 146 3.13 -2.72 1.45
N MET A 147 3.94 -3.75 1.27
CA MET A 147 4.65 -4.06 0.04
C MET A 147 4.49 -5.54 -0.33
N SER A 148 4.79 -5.88 -1.57
CA SER A 148 4.92 -7.27 -1.99
C SER A 148 6.11 -7.46 -2.92
N GLY A 149 6.59 -8.68 -3.02
CA GLY A 149 7.66 -9.08 -3.91
C GLY A 149 7.89 -10.59 -3.88
N ASP A 150 8.36 -11.15 -4.99
CA ASP A 150 8.76 -12.56 -5.12
C ASP A 150 10.24 -12.72 -4.79
N MET A 151 10.56 -12.79 -3.50
CA MET A 151 11.95 -12.92 -3.03
C MET A 151 12.54 -14.32 -3.23
N ASN A 152 11.68 -15.32 -3.31
CA ASN A 152 12.14 -16.71 -3.44
C ASN A 152 12.17 -17.20 -4.91
N GLY A 153 11.64 -16.40 -5.86
CA GLY A 153 11.63 -16.68 -7.29
C GLY A 153 10.65 -17.79 -7.70
N ASP A 154 9.61 -18.06 -6.91
CA ASP A 154 8.65 -19.12 -7.20
C ASP A 154 7.44 -18.65 -8.04
N GLY A 155 7.38 -17.37 -8.36
CA GLY A 155 6.31 -16.74 -9.14
C GLY A 155 5.11 -16.31 -8.29
N VAL A 156 5.15 -16.50 -6.98
CA VAL A 156 4.13 -16.05 -6.02
C VAL A 156 4.74 -14.95 -5.16
N GLN A 157 4.05 -13.81 -5.08
CA GLN A 157 4.57 -12.71 -4.29
C GLN A 157 4.31 -12.90 -2.79
N GLU A 158 5.29 -12.59 -1.97
CA GLU A 158 5.14 -12.45 -0.54
C GLU A 158 4.65 -11.04 -0.19
N ILE A 159 3.91 -10.92 0.91
CA ILE A 159 3.49 -9.63 1.47
C ILE A 159 4.40 -9.27 2.63
N TYR A 160 4.89 -8.04 2.62
CA TYR A 160 5.73 -7.46 3.67
C TYR A 160 4.97 -6.36 4.38
N ALA A 161 4.82 -6.49 5.69
CA ALA A 161 4.20 -5.49 6.54
C ALA A 161 5.10 -5.20 7.75
N CYS A 162 5.32 -3.94 8.05
CA CYS A 162 6.13 -3.52 9.20
C CYS A 162 5.23 -3.09 10.35
N ASP A 163 5.49 -3.63 11.54
CA ASP A 163 4.77 -3.29 12.76
C ASP A 163 5.38 -2.10 13.52
N THR A 164 4.74 -1.67 14.60
CA THR A 164 5.22 -0.57 15.47
C THR A 164 6.48 -0.90 16.25
N THR A 165 6.88 -2.17 16.31
CA THR A 165 8.14 -2.60 16.95
C THR A 165 9.30 -2.57 15.97
N ALA A 166 9.10 -2.01 14.78
CA ALA A 166 10.07 -1.99 13.69
C ALA A 166 10.47 -3.38 13.18
N THR A 167 9.53 -4.33 13.28
CA THR A 167 9.72 -5.69 12.79
C THR A 167 8.92 -5.87 11.50
N THR A 168 9.60 -6.26 10.43
CA THR A 168 8.91 -6.65 9.20
C THR A 168 8.39 -8.08 9.34
N ILE A 169 7.13 -8.26 9.04
CA ILE A 169 6.47 -9.56 8.99
C ILE A 169 6.26 -9.93 7.54
N ARG A 170 6.74 -11.12 7.15
CA ARG A 170 6.49 -11.70 5.84
C ARG A 170 5.31 -12.64 5.89
N TYR A 171 4.37 -12.46 4.97
CA TYR A 171 3.24 -13.37 4.77
C TYR A 171 3.35 -14.05 3.42
N ILE A 172 3.12 -15.35 3.41
CA ILE A 172 3.06 -16.18 2.22
C ILE A 172 1.61 -16.58 1.98
N LEU A 173 1.14 -16.45 0.74
CA LEU A 173 -0.14 -17.00 0.32
C LEU A 173 -0.03 -18.52 0.19
N THR A 174 -0.96 -19.23 0.79
CA THR A 174 -1.07 -20.68 0.71
C THR A 174 -2.50 -21.08 0.35
N GLU A 175 -2.73 -22.33 -0.04
CA GLU A 175 -4.08 -22.85 -0.27
C GLU A 175 -5.02 -22.68 0.96
N LYS A 176 -4.46 -22.57 2.17
CA LYS A 176 -5.20 -22.40 3.42
C LYS A 176 -5.30 -20.95 3.90
N GLY A 177 -4.69 -20.00 3.19
CA GLY A 177 -4.67 -18.59 3.51
C GLY A 177 -3.25 -18.04 3.72
N LEU A 178 -3.19 -16.85 4.32
CA LEU A 178 -1.93 -16.20 4.64
C LEU A 178 -1.27 -16.87 5.85
N LYS A 179 0.01 -17.19 5.70
CA LYS A 179 0.86 -17.75 6.75
C LYS A 179 2.06 -16.83 6.96
N THR A 180 2.44 -16.58 8.21
CA THR A 180 3.70 -15.87 8.52
C THR A 180 4.91 -16.74 8.23
N ALA A 181 5.96 -16.15 7.68
CA ALA A 181 7.22 -16.80 7.32
C ALA A 181 8.38 -15.84 7.58
N ASN A 182 8.75 -15.67 8.87
CA ASN A 182 9.75 -14.69 9.29
C ASN A 182 11.16 -15.28 9.45
N GLU A 183 11.34 -16.53 9.09
CA GLU A 183 12.55 -17.29 9.43
C GLU A 183 13.83 -16.72 8.78
N ASP A 184 13.67 -15.99 7.65
CA ASP A 184 14.79 -15.48 6.86
C ASP A 184 14.90 -13.94 6.84
N ILE A 185 14.02 -13.22 7.54
CA ILE A 185 14.03 -11.76 7.53
C ILE A 185 14.84 -11.23 8.70
N GLN A 186 15.89 -10.47 8.39
CA GLN A 186 16.58 -9.69 9.40
C GLN A 186 15.72 -8.48 9.81
N TYR A 187 15.80 -8.09 11.08
CA TYR A 187 15.05 -6.99 11.66
C TYR A 187 15.28 -5.69 10.87
N GLY A 188 14.20 -5.09 10.38
CA GLY A 188 14.24 -3.83 9.65
C GLY A 188 12.87 -3.16 9.66
N GLN A 189 12.85 -1.83 9.59
CA GLN A 189 11.61 -1.04 9.68
C GLN A 189 10.75 -1.10 8.42
N CYS A 190 11.35 -1.25 7.24
CA CYS A 190 10.63 -1.31 5.97
C CYS A 190 11.44 -2.13 4.97
N ILE A 191 10.73 -2.92 4.16
CA ILE A 191 11.29 -3.64 3.01
C ILE A 191 10.67 -3.07 1.73
N TYR A 192 11.51 -2.82 0.74
CA TYR A 192 11.13 -2.34 -0.59
C TYR A 192 11.65 -3.33 -1.64
N PRO A 193 10.81 -4.27 -2.08
CA PRO A 193 11.17 -5.19 -3.18
C PRO A 193 11.25 -4.43 -4.50
N CYS A 194 12.29 -4.69 -5.28
CA CYS A 194 12.46 -4.17 -6.63
C CYS A 194 13.65 -4.87 -7.29
N ASP A 195 13.59 -5.15 -8.57
CA ASP A 195 14.74 -5.61 -9.36
C ASP A 195 15.70 -4.42 -9.58
N PHE A 196 16.66 -4.23 -8.66
CA PHE A 196 17.57 -3.09 -8.67
C PHE A 196 18.73 -3.26 -9.67
N ASP A 197 19.13 -4.49 -9.99
CA ASP A 197 20.22 -4.77 -10.90
C ASP A 197 19.77 -5.20 -12.31
N GLY A 198 18.47 -5.38 -12.53
CA GLY A 198 17.88 -5.69 -13.84
C GLY A 198 18.05 -7.15 -14.24
N ASN A 199 18.29 -8.08 -13.30
CA ASN A 199 18.49 -9.50 -13.57
C ASN A 199 17.19 -10.30 -13.70
N GLY A 200 16.02 -9.66 -13.50
CA GLY A 200 14.70 -10.26 -13.55
C GLY A 200 14.26 -10.95 -12.26
N ARG A 201 15.02 -10.81 -11.18
CA ARG A 201 14.68 -11.25 -9.83
C ARG A 201 14.49 -10.05 -8.93
N GLU A 202 13.61 -10.14 -7.98
CA GLU A 202 13.42 -9.07 -7.02
C GLU A 202 14.51 -9.10 -5.95
N ASP A 203 15.21 -7.98 -5.87
CA ASP A 203 16.08 -7.62 -4.77
C ASP A 203 15.25 -6.95 -3.68
N TYR A 204 15.86 -6.62 -2.57
CA TYR A 204 15.17 -5.82 -1.58
C TYR A 204 16.08 -4.82 -0.87
N TRP A 205 15.56 -3.62 -0.76
CA TRP A 205 16.12 -2.61 0.11
C TRP A 205 15.38 -2.66 1.44
N PHE A 206 16.12 -2.75 2.54
CA PHE A 206 15.51 -2.55 3.84
C PHE A 206 16.20 -1.45 4.64
N VAL A 207 15.39 -0.75 5.43
CA VAL A 207 15.87 0.26 6.36
C VAL A 207 15.98 -0.42 7.72
N ALA A 208 17.22 -0.65 8.17
CA ALA A 208 17.46 -1.19 9.49
C ALA A 208 17.21 -0.11 10.56
N ASP A 209 16.54 -0.48 11.65
CA ASP A 209 16.43 0.34 12.83
C ASP A 209 17.71 0.19 13.66
N ASN A 210 18.76 0.83 13.21
CA ASN A 210 19.99 0.96 13.98
C ASN A 210 20.28 2.44 14.25
N GLU A 211 21.12 2.73 15.23
CA GLU A 211 21.53 4.09 15.56
C GLU A 211 22.08 4.87 14.36
N ASP A 212 22.61 4.18 13.37
CA ASP A 212 23.17 4.74 12.15
C ASP A 212 22.12 5.04 11.07
N ARG A 213 20.88 4.56 11.18
CA ARG A 213 19.77 4.70 10.19
C ARG A 213 20.20 4.39 8.76
N ARG A 214 21.00 3.36 8.56
CA ARG A 214 21.52 2.96 7.24
C ARG A 214 20.55 2.00 6.58
N GLY A 215 20.22 2.25 5.32
CA GLY A 215 19.60 1.26 4.44
C GLY A 215 20.63 0.21 4.01
N GLN A 216 20.15 -1.01 3.78
CA GLN A 216 20.94 -2.10 3.22
C GLN A 216 20.22 -2.62 1.98
N LEU A 217 20.96 -2.84 0.91
CA LEU A 217 20.49 -3.45 -0.32
C LEU A 217 20.96 -4.91 -0.35
N TYR A 218 20.03 -5.80 -0.55
CA TYR A 218 20.29 -7.23 -0.78
C TYR A 218 19.93 -7.54 -2.22
N LEU A 219 20.92 -7.99 -2.98
CA LEU A 219 20.74 -8.47 -4.34
C LEU A 219 20.43 -9.97 -4.31
N ALA A 220 19.43 -10.39 -5.06
CA ALA A 220 19.15 -11.80 -5.26
C ALA A 220 20.32 -12.46 -5.99
N ALA A 221 20.90 -13.51 -5.42
CA ALA A 221 22.03 -14.18 -6.04
C ALA A 221 21.62 -14.83 -7.36
N GLU A 222 22.46 -14.70 -8.40
CA GLU A 222 22.39 -15.56 -9.57
C GLU A 222 22.76 -16.99 -9.15
N GLU A 223 21.90 -17.98 -9.43
CA GLU A 223 22.23 -19.39 -9.29
C GLU A 223 23.07 -19.90 -10.47
#